data_bd1e462446d6b65f9e57c8ff10c74e9e
#
_entry.id   bd1e462446d6b65f9e57c8ff10c74e9e
#
_cell.length_a   1.000
_cell.length_b   1.000
_cell.length_c   1.000
_cell.angle_alpha   90.00
_cell.angle_beta   90.00
_cell.angle_gamma   90.00
#
_symmetry.space_group_name_H-M   'P 1'
#
loop_
_entity.id
_entity.type
_entity.pdbx_description
1 polymer ?
#
loop_
_entity_poly.entity_id
_entity_poly.type
_entity_poly.pdbx_seq_one_letter_code
_entity_poly.pdbx_strand_id
1 'polypeptide(L)' 'MEVNLRAVVLDILEEIESNNEFSHIIINNALLKYQYLDKSKRSFINKAL' A
#
# COMPACT_ATOMS: atom_id res chain seq x y z
N MET A 1 -7.89 -9.73 14.37
CA MET A 1 -8.28 -9.45 12.97
C MET A 1 -7.06 -9.51 12.07
N GLU A 2 -7.10 -10.36 11.07
CA GLU A 2 -5.98 -10.49 10.16
C GLU A 2 -6.02 -9.41 9.08
N VAL A 3 -4.86 -8.88 8.77
CA VAL A 3 -4.72 -7.93 7.68
C VAL A 3 -4.42 -8.71 6.40
N ASN A 4 -5.27 -8.54 5.40
CA ASN A 4 -5.07 -9.17 4.11
C ASN A 4 -4.15 -8.28 3.26
N LEU A 5 -2.89 -8.67 3.15
CA LEU A 5 -1.91 -7.89 2.42
C LEU A 5 -2.25 -7.72 0.95
N ARG A 6 -2.88 -8.73 0.36
CA ARG A 6 -3.31 -8.64 -1.04
C ARG A 6 -4.37 -7.55 -1.22
N ALA A 7 -5.31 -7.48 -0.28
CA ALA A 7 -6.34 -6.45 -0.33
C ALA A 7 -5.73 -5.06 -0.14
N VAL A 8 -4.72 -4.95 0.71
CA VAL A 8 -4.01 -3.68 0.92
C VAL A 8 -3.34 -3.22 -0.37
N VAL A 9 -2.63 -4.13 -1.03
CA VAL A 9 -1.95 -3.82 -2.29
C VAL A 9 -2.95 -3.41 -3.36
N LEU A 10 -4.06 -4.13 -3.46
CA LEU A 10 -5.11 -3.81 -4.42
C LEU A 10 -5.72 -2.44 -4.16
N ASP A 11 -5.92 -2.11 -2.89
CA ASP A 11 -6.47 -0.81 -2.51
C ASP A 11 -5.54 0.32 -2.96
N ILE A 12 -4.24 0.15 -2.75
CA ILE A 12 -3.25 1.13 -3.16
C ILE A 12 -3.22 1.27 -4.68
N LEU A 13 -3.25 0.13 -5.39
CA LEU A 13 -3.23 0.15 -6.85
C LEU A 13 -4.48 0.83 -7.43
N GLU A 14 -5.63 0.59 -6.82
CA GLU A 14 -6.86 1.25 -7.24
C GLU A 14 -6.77 2.75 -7.06
N GLU A 15 -6.16 3.20 -5.98
CA GLU A 15 -6.00 4.61 -5.72
C GLU A 15 -5.09 5.26 -6.76
N ILE A 16 -3.98 4.58 -7.10
CA ILE A 16 -3.07 5.07 -8.12
C ILE A 16 -3.78 5.16 -9.47
N GLU A 17 -4.54 4.15 -9.83
CA GLU A 17 -5.29 4.11 -11.07
C GLU A 17 -6.35 5.19 -11.11
N SER A 18 -7.04 5.39 -10.00
CA SER A 18 -8.08 6.43 -9.90
C SER A 18 -7.52 7.83 -10.11
N ASN A 19 -6.30 8.07 -9.62
CA ASN A 19 -5.64 9.35 -9.80
C ASN A 19 -4.91 9.46 -11.13
N ASN A 20 -4.87 8.36 -11.87
CA ASN A 20 -4.24 8.29 -13.18
C ASN A 20 -2.77 8.69 -13.16
N GLU A 21 -2.10 8.39 -12.04
CA GLU A 21 -0.71 8.80 -11.90
C GLU A 21 -0.04 7.96 -10.80
N PHE A 22 1.15 7.48 -11.09
CA PHE A 22 1.96 6.75 -10.13
C PHE A 22 2.76 7.78 -9.32
N SER A 23 2.33 8.04 -8.11
CA SER A 23 2.90 9.08 -7.28
C SER A 23 3.50 8.53 -6.00
N HIS A 24 4.71 9.00 -5.67
CA HIS A 24 5.35 8.68 -4.40
C HIS A 24 4.51 9.19 -3.22
N ILE A 25 3.78 10.27 -3.44
CA ILE A 25 2.91 10.82 -2.41
C ILE A 25 1.82 9.83 -2.05
N ILE A 26 1.19 9.23 -3.06
CA ILE A 26 0.14 8.23 -2.85
C ILE A 26 0.70 7.03 -2.10
N ILE A 27 1.85 6.55 -2.53
CA ILE A 27 2.49 5.39 -1.90
C ILE A 27 2.88 5.70 -0.45
N ASN A 28 3.47 6.86 -0.21
CA ASN A 28 3.86 7.26 1.14
C ASN A 28 2.65 7.38 2.06
N ASN A 29 1.56 7.98 1.58
CA ASN A 29 0.33 8.11 2.35
C ASN A 29 -0.25 6.74 2.68
N ALA A 30 -0.22 5.82 1.73
CA ALA A 30 -0.69 4.47 1.94
C ALA A 30 0.16 3.74 2.99
N LEU A 31 1.48 3.86 2.90
CA LEU A 31 2.38 3.23 3.85
C LEU A 31 2.22 3.81 5.26
N LEU A 32 1.98 5.11 5.37
CA LEU A 32 1.69 5.74 6.65
C LEU A 32 0.39 5.20 7.26
N LYS A 33 -0.59 4.96 6.42
CA LYS A 33 -1.88 4.42 6.85
C LYS A 33 -1.71 3.01 7.43
N TYR A 34 -0.73 2.26 6.93
CA TYR A 34 -0.47 0.90 7.35
C TYR A 34 0.81 0.76 8.17
N GLN A 35 1.27 1.84 8.78
CA GLN A 35 2.51 1.83 9.55
C GLN A 35 2.46 0.92 10.77
N TYR A 36 1.27 0.51 11.20
CA TYR A 36 1.12 -0.41 12.31
C TYR A 36 1.51 -1.85 11.94
N LEU A 37 1.74 -2.10 10.68
CA LEU A 37 2.14 -3.43 10.23
C LEU A 37 3.61 -3.68 10.52
N ASP A 38 3.97 -4.97 10.62
CA ASP A 38 5.36 -5.38 10.79
C ASP A 38 6.21 -4.92 9.61
N LYS A 39 7.50 -4.78 9.87
CA LYS A 39 8.44 -4.41 8.83
C LYS A 39 8.38 -5.36 7.64
N SER A 40 8.24 -6.66 7.90
CA SER A 40 8.13 -7.68 6.85
C SER A 40 6.92 -7.43 5.96
N LYS A 41 5.79 -7.11 6.57
CA LYS A 41 4.56 -6.87 5.84
C LYS A 41 4.64 -5.61 5.01
N ARG A 42 5.23 -4.55 5.58
CA ARG A 42 5.42 -3.30 4.84
C ARG A 42 6.37 -3.50 3.67
N SER A 43 7.41 -4.31 3.86
CA SER A 43 8.36 -4.64 2.81
C SER A 43 7.67 -5.41 1.67
N PHE A 44 6.77 -6.31 2.02
CA PHE A 44 5.99 -7.05 1.03
C PHE A 44 5.15 -6.11 0.16
N ILE A 45 4.47 -5.17 0.81
CA ILE A 45 3.64 -4.19 0.09
C ILE A 45 4.50 -3.34 -0.85
N ASN A 46 5.63 -2.89 -0.35
CA ASN A 46 6.54 -2.07 -1.14
C ASN A 46 7.08 -2.82 -2.35
N LYS A 47 7.37 -4.11 -2.20
CA LYS A 47 7.83 -4.94 -3.31
C LYS A 47 6.73 -5.18 -4.34
N ALA A 48 5.51 -5.33 -3.88
CA ALA A 48 4.38 -5.59 -4.77
C ALA A 48 4.01 -4.37 -5.60
N LEU A 49 4.37 -3.20 -5.13
CA LEU A 49 4.14 -1.97 -5.86
C LEU A 49 5.29 -1.69 -6.82
#